data_bd86c385f8941003c4a54a82a256043d
#
_entry.id   bd86c385f8941003c4a54a82a256043d
#
_cell.length_a   1.000
_cell.length_b   1.000
_cell.length_c   1.000
_cell.angle_alpha   90.00
_cell.angle_beta   90.00
_cell.angle_gamma   90.00
#
_symmetry.space_group_name_H-M   'P 1'
#
loop_
_entity.id
_entity.type
_entity.pdbx_description
1 polymer ?
#
loop_
_entity_poly.entity_id
_entity_poly.type
_entity_poly.pdbx_seq_one_letter_code
_entity_poly.pdbx_strand_id
1 'polypeptide(L)'
;MKICVIGAGPSGLTTLKQLLDEGHEVRCFEKGGDIGGIWQRSPDPTVDAEQMKVFDSLILTISARLMSYSDFMVEKDRVFYTHRQYREYLGAYAEKFGLRRHITCHSPVEEVRKGADGRWTVTTSQNGIRQSELFDALAVCSGPFQTPEMTSVPDLDKFDGEVVHSSTYRNNRRFAGKRVMVVGLAESGADVAREVSDVASECTLSIRSYSFLIPRIHNGEYATDATNVRALLYDQFVRSVRQRFPVPAINGDTVPERIGFQILAWTAHLVTEAYDHLVSRLSGKDSGKSLPERNVMAEPALPLKLDIGCEWTQAHVDAINDWNKRSHGFASNWSQRIIFSKNVSFIPNIVNGKLRVNDSGVERIVGKQVVFKNGQSAEFDAIVLCTGFKKDFSALGPDLAVKDNNVRNLYKHAFHPDHGGRLAFIGFVRPYTGGIPIVAEMQARYFALLCSGKHRLPADLDERIQREKKWEDEVVSLSPRHPETIPAQALFLDGIAKEIGCLMSTSQLIRRPRLLSRHWLYPFNQACYRLTGPHSDPENALREMMIDKRAPSDLVGLLLFPLLFMPSFVHPKYILFDSPKSRASR
;
A
#
# COMPACT_ATOMS: atom_id res chain seq x y z
N MET A 1 -30.82 -4.38 0.53
CA MET A 1 -30.51 -4.66 -0.88
C MET A 1 -29.77 -5.97 -0.93
N LYS A 2 -29.86 -6.69 -2.05
CA LYS A 2 -29.03 -7.86 -2.35
C LYS A 2 -27.80 -7.44 -3.15
N ILE A 3 -26.61 -7.65 -2.60
CA ILE A 3 -25.37 -7.09 -3.14
C ILE A 3 -24.36 -8.19 -3.43
N CYS A 4 -23.71 -8.10 -4.59
CA CYS A 4 -22.63 -9.00 -4.96
C CYS A 4 -21.27 -8.34 -4.69
N VAL A 5 -20.34 -9.12 -4.10
CA VAL A 5 -18.93 -8.79 -3.97
C VAL A 5 -18.11 -9.77 -4.81
N ILE A 6 -17.28 -9.28 -5.71
CA ILE A 6 -16.41 -10.11 -6.56
C ILE A 6 -15.00 -10.11 -6.00
N GLY A 7 -14.58 -11.27 -5.45
CA GLY A 7 -13.27 -11.50 -4.85
C GLY A 7 -13.25 -11.38 -3.34
N ALA A 8 -12.67 -12.37 -2.65
CA ALA A 8 -12.52 -12.45 -1.19
C ALA A 8 -11.07 -12.15 -0.73
N GLY A 9 -10.35 -11.30 -1.45
CA GLY A 9 -9.09 -10.71 -1.02
C GLY A 9 -9.31 -9.64 0.08
N PRO A 10 -8.25 -8.93 0.51
CA PRO A 10 -8.37 -7.90 1.54
C PRO A 10 -9.47 -6.88 1.26
N SER A 11 -9.59 -6.42 0.01
CA SER A 11 -10.64 -5.44 -0.37
C SER A 11 -12.05 -6.03 -0.26
N GLY A 12 -12.24 -7.29 -0.69
CA GLY A 12 -13.53 -7.96 -0.62
C GLY A 12 -13.97 -8.26 0.81
N LEU A 13 -13.06 -8.69 1.68
CA LEU A 13 -13.36 -8.97 3.08
C LEU A 13 -13.87 -7.73 3.82
N THR A 14 -13.20 -6.58 3.66
CA THR A 14 -13.68 -5.36 4.30
C THR A 14 -14.97 -4.85 3.67
N THR A 15 -15.13 -4.99 2.34
CA THR A 15 -16.37 -4.61 1.64
C THR A 15 -17.56 -5.44 2.15
N LEU A 16 -17.38 -6.75 2.23
CA LEU A 16 -18.39 -7.66 2.76
C LEU A 16 -18.81 -7.25 4.18
N LYS A 17 -17.83 -7.01 5.05
CA LYS A 17 -18.08 -6.58 6.43
C LYS A 17 -18.87 -5.27 6.50
N GLN A 18 -18.47 -4.24 5.77
CA GLN A 18 -19.13 -2.93 5.83
C GLN A 18 -20.58 -3.00 5.29
N LEU A 19 -20.82 -3.81 4.27
CA LEU A 19 -22.18 -4.05 3.73
C LEU A 19 -23.07 -4.81 4.72
N LEU A 20 -22.53 -5.81 5.42
CA LEU A 20 -23.24 -6.54 6.45
C LEU A 20 -23.59 -5.66 7.66
N ASP A 21 -22.69 -4.75 8.05
CA ASP A 21 -22.96 -3.76 9.12
C ASP A 21 -24.13 -2.84 8.79
N GLU A 22 -24.36 -2.57 7.51
CA GLU A 22 -25.49 -1.78 7.01
C GLU A 22 -26.78 -2.63 6.81
N GLY A 23 -26.75 -3.92 7.16
CA GLY A 23 -27.89 -4.81 7.12
C GLY A 23 -28.27 -5.31 5.73
N HIS A 24 -27.32 -5.33 4.79
CA HIS A 24 -27.57 -5.85 3.44
C HIS A 24 -27.46 -7.37 3.39
N GLU A 25 -28.21 -7.97 2.43
CA GLU A 25 -27.98 -9.35 2.00
C GLU A 25 -26.78 -9.35 1.06
N VAL A 26 -25.69 -10.03 1.43
CA VAL A 26 -24.47 -9.99 0.65
C VAL A 26 -23.99 -11.39 0.29
N ARG A 27 -23.63 -11.57 -0.98
CA ARG A 27 -22.90 -12.75 -1.46
C ARG A 27 -21.57 -12.34 -2.03
N CYS A 28 -20.51 -13.04 -1.62
CA CYS A 28 -19.17 -12.85 -2.13
C CYS A 28 -18.75 -14.09 -2.92
N PHE A 29 -18.30 -13.90 -4.16
CA PHE A 29 -17.76 -14.96 -5.01
C PHE A 29 -16.27 -14.84 -5.11
N GLU A 30 -15.57 -15.93 -4.75
CA GLU A 30 -14.12 -16.05 -4.84
C GLU A 30 -13.75 -17.18 -5.82
N LYS A 31 -12.88 -16.86 -6.77
CA LYS A 31 -12.41 -17.85 -7.74
C LYS A 31 -11.50 -18.90 -7.13
N GLY A 32 -10.76 -18.53 -6.08
CA GLY A 32 -9.84 -19.42 -5.36
C GLY A 32 -10.52 -20.31 -4.33
N GLY A 33 -9.72 -21.21 -3.77
CA GLY A 33 -10.16 -22.18 -2.76
C GLY A 33 -10.35 -21.61 -1.35
N ASP A 34 -9.84 -20.40 -1.07
CA ASP A 34 -9.93 -19.76 0.24
C ASP A 34 -9.89 -18.23 0.11
N ILE A 35 -10.10 -17.54 1.22
CA ILE A 35 -9.99 -16.08 1.34
C ILE A 35 -8.54 -15.62 1.32
N GLY A 36 -8.31 -14.32 1.07
CA GLY A 36 -6.99 -13.70 1.15
C GLY A 36 -6.42 -13.22 -0.19
N GLY A 37 -7.03 -13.58 -1.32
CA GLY A 37 -6.61 -13.13 -2.66
C GLY A 37 -5.17 -13.52 -2.96
N ILE A 38 -4.32 -12.56 -3.36
CA ILE A 38 -2.91 -12.82 -3.70
C ILE A 38 -2.06 -13.38 -2.54
N TRP A 39 -2.52 -13.26 -1.30
CA TRP A 39 -1.84 -13.74 -0.09
C TRP A 39 -2.14 -15.21 0.21
N GLN A 40 -3.04 -15.83 -0.54
CA GLN A 40 -3.28 -17.26 -0.46
C GLN A 40 -2.04 -18.04 -0.85
N ARG A 41 -1.87 -19.18 -0.22
CA ARG A 41 -0.88 -20.19 -0.60
C ARG A 41 -1.47 -21.57 -0.41
N SER A 42 -1.64 -22.31 -1.49
CA SER A 42 -1.92 -23.74 -1.42
C SER A 42 -0.62 -24.51 -1.10
N PRO A 43 -0.65 -25.50 -0.24
CA PRO A 43 0.46 -26.45 -0.11
C PRO A 43 0.68 -27.28 -1.39
N ASP A 44 -0.35 -27.43 -2.22
CA ASP A 44 -0.28 -28.09 -3.52
C ASP A 44 0.09 -27.06 -4.61
N PRO A 45 1.28 -27.19 -5.25
CA PRO A 45 1.72 -26.28 -6.29
C PRO A 45 0.92 -26.38 -7.58
N THR A 46 0.08 -27.40 -7.76
CA THR A 46 -0.78 -27.58 -8.93
C THR A 46 -2.13 -26.88 -8.76
N VAL A 47 -2.52 -26.62 -7.53
CA VAL A 47 -3.76 -25.90 -7.20
C VAL A 47 -3.48 -24.41 -7.09
N ASP A 48 -4.22 -23.61 -7.82
CA ASP A 48 -4.21 -22.14 -7.75
C ASP A 48 -2.87 -21.44 -8.10
N ALA A 49 -2.00 -22.09 -8.89
CA ALA A 49 -0.73 -21.51 -9.30
C ALA A 49 -0.86 -20.10 -9.94
N GLU A 50 -1.97 -19.84 -10.64
CA GLU A 50 -2.26 -18.54 -11.24
C GLU A 50 -2.71 -17.47 -10.23
N GLN A 51 -3.27 -17.89 -9.10
CA GLN A 51 -3.83 -16.98 -8.10
C GLN A 51 -2.80 -16.58 -7.04
N MET A 52 -1.91 -17.50 -6.69
CA MET A 52 -0.86 -17.27 -5.72
C MET A 52 0.24 -16.38 -6.31
N LYS A 53 0.47 -15.21 -5.71
CA LYS A 53 1.51 -14.26 -6.15
C LYS A 53 2.56 -14.00 -5.08
N VAL A 54 2.58 -14.83 -4.05
CA VAL A 54 3.54 -14.77 -2.94
C VAL A 54 4.64 -15.82 -3.09
N PHE A 55 5.82 -15.50 -2.60
CA PHE A 55 6.98 -16.38 -2.52
C PHE A 55 7.37 -16.62 -1.06
N ASP A 56 8.18 -17.67 -0.84
CA ASP A 56 8.42 -18.27 0.50
C ASP A 56 8.90 -17.28 1.55
N SER A 57 9.79 -16.36 1.17
CA SER A 57 10.41 -15.39 2.07
C SER A 57 9.74 -14.01 2.08
N LEU A 58 8.61 -13.86 1.40
CA LEU A 58 7.98 -12.55 1.24
C LEU A 58 7.63 -11.91 2.59
N ILE A 59 8.24 -10.76 2.85
CA ILE A 59 7.89 -9.82 3.91
C ILE A 59 7.25 -8.60 3.26
N LEU A 60 6.11 -8.18 3.78
CA LEU A 60 5.42 -7.02 3.25
C LEU A 60 6.29 -5.76 3.38
N THR A 61 6.26 -4.91 2.39
CA THR A 61 7.03 -3.66 2.35
C THR A 61 6.33 -2.51 3.06
N ILE A 62 5.04 -2.68 3.34
CA ILE A 62 4.22 -1.74 4.12
C ILE A 62 4.11 -2.26 5.54
N SER A 63 4.20 -1.36 6.52
CA SER A 63 4.09 -1.73 7.93
C SER A 63 2.76 -2.42 8.23
N ALA A 64 2.80 -3.32 9.19
CA ALA A 64 1.64 -4.08 9.62
C ALA A 64 0.47 -3.16 10.03
N ARG A 65 0.78 -2.02 10.64
CA ARG A 65 -0.19 -0.99 10.98
C ARG A 65 -0.97 -0.49 9.76
N LEU A 66 -0.26 -0.08 8.70
CA LEU A 66 -0.89 0.45 7.49
C LEU A 66 -1.52 -0.63 6.60
N MET A 67 -1.26 -1.89 6.89
CA MET A 67 -1.90 -3.05 6.26
C MET A 67 -3.13 -3.54 7.03
N SER A 68 -3.42 -2.96 8.20
CA SER A 68 -4.55 -3.35 9.04
C SER A 68 -5.80 -2.50 8.77
N TYR A 69 -6.97 -3.02 9.12
CA TYR A 69 -8.24 -2.27 9.08
C TYR A 69 -8.42 -1.42 10.33
N SER A 70 -9.20 -0.34 10.25
CA SER A 70 -9.40 0.59 11.35
C SER A 70 -10.18 0.00 12.54
N ASP A 71 -10.94 -1.07 12.33
CA ASP A 71 -11.72 -1.80 13.31
C ASP A 71 -11.09 -3.13 13.74
N PHE A 72 -9.90 -3.43 13.20
CA PHE A 72 -9.14 -4.63 13.52
C PHE A 72 -7.64 -4.35 13.38
N MET A 73 -7.12 -3.59 14.33
CA MET A 73 -5.72 -3.17 14.32
C MET A 73 -4.77 -4.31 14.65
N VAL A 74 -3.55 -4.22 14.11
CA VAL A 74 -2.46 -5.14 14.40
C VAL A 74 -1.99 -5.04 15.86
N GLU A 75 -1.41 -6.12 16.36
CA GLU A 75 -0.74 -6.13 17.67
C GLU A 75 0.43 -5.13 17.69
N LYS A 76 0.63 -4.55 18.88
CA LYS A 76 1.56 -3.43 19.11
C LYS A 76 2.99 -3.67 18.64
N ASP A 77 3.51 -4.88 18.86
CA ASP A 77 4.92 -5.18 18.63
C ASP A 77 5.22 -5.68 17.22
N ARG A 78 4.19 -5.80 16.39
CA ARG A 78 4.34 -6.25 15.03
C ARG A 78 4.56 -5.08 14.06
N VAL A 79 5.79 -4.97 13.58
CA VAL A 79 6.17 -3.88 12.68
C VAL A 79 5.85 -4.21 11.22
N PHE A 80 6.18 -5.42 10.77
CA PHE A 80 5.85 -5.95 9.44
C PHE A 80 5.24 -7.33 9.53
N TYR A 81 4.48 -7.71 8.51
CA TYR A 81 3.99 -9.06 8.32
C TYR A 81 4.89 -9.84 7.36
N THR A 82 5.08 -11.12 7.61
CA THR A 82 5.29 -12.10 6.53
C THR A 82 3.97 -12.30 5.77
N HIS A 83 4.04 -12.86 4.56
CA HIS A 83 2.81 -13.18 3.83
C HIS A 83 1.90 -14.16 4.60
N ARG A 84 2.48 -15.09 5.39
CA ARG A 84 1.73 -16.05 6.23
C ARG A 84 1.00 -15.33 7.35
N GLN A 85 1.68 -14.49 8.09
CA GLN A 85 1.09 -13.68 9.17
C GLN A 85 0.00 -12.76 8.66
N TYR A 86 0.16 -12.18 7.46
CA TYR A 86 -0.88 -11.36 6.89
C TYR A 86 -2.11 -12.18 6.48
N ARG A 87 -1.91 -13.38 5.95
CA ARG A 87 -3.01 -14.31 5.69
C ARG A 87 -3.75 -14.70 6.97
N GLU A 88 -3.02 -14.98 8.06
CA GLU A 88 -3.59 -15.27 9.38
C GLU A 88 -4.40 -14.08 9.91
N TYR A 89 -3.88 -12.86 9.77
CA TYR A 89 -4.60 -11.64 10.10
C TYR A 89 -5.93 -11.53 9.34
N LEU A 90 -5.93 -11.79 8.04
CA LEU A 90 -7.15 -11.79 7.22
C LEU A 90 -8.12 -12.90 7.62
N GLY A 91 -7.61 -14.07 7.97
CA GLY A 91 -8.38 -15.18 8.54
C GLY A 91 -9.07 -14.80 9.83
N ALA A 92 -8.31 -14.25 10.78
CA ALA A 92 -8.83 -13.78 12.07
C ALA A 92 -9.87 -12.65 11.91
N TYR A 93 -9.68 -11.75 10.94
CA TYR A 93 -10.68 -10.74 10.59
C TYR A 93 -11.98 -11.40 10.10
N ALA A 94 -11.87 -12.35 9.19
CA ALA A 94 -13.04 -13.05 8.63
C ALA A 94 -13.80 -13.84 9.70
N GLU A 95 -13.11 -14.49 10.63
CA GLU A 95 -13.70 -15.22 11.76
C GLU A 95 -14.40 -14.26 12.72
N LYS A 96 -13.70 -13.18 13.16
CA LYS A 96 -14.25 -12.20 14.11
C LYS A 96 -15.58 -11.63 13.64
N PHE A 97 -15.72 -11.36 12.35
CA PHE A 97 -16.93 -10.77 11.78
C PHE A 97 -17.86 -11.77 11.10
N GLY A 98 -17.60 -13.08 11.23
CA GLY A 98 -18.45 -14.14 10.68
C GLY A 98 -18.62 -14.11 9.17
N LEU A 99 -17.57 -13.67 8.43
CA LEU A 99 -17.67 -13.39 6.99
C LEU A 99 -17.72 -14.65 6.13
N ARG A 100 -17.09 -15.76 6.55
CA ARG A 100 -16.93 -16.96 5.73
C ARG A 100 -18.23 -17.53 5.20
N ARG A 101 -19.32 -17.47 5.98
CA ARG A 101 -20.65 -17.99 5.57
C ARG A 101 -21.27 -17.24 4.37
N HIS A 102 -20.76 -16.05 4.04
CA HIS A 102 -21.22 -15.24 2.92
C HIS A 102 -20.32 -15.38 1.68
N ILE A 103 -19.24 -16.18 1.77
CA ILE A 103 -18.24 -16.34 0.71
C ILE A 103 -18.41 -17.73 0.08
N THR A 104 -18.56 -17.74 -1.25
CA THR A 104 -18.56 -18.97 -2.05
C THR A 104 -17.23 -19.06 -2.80
N CYS A 105 -16.35 -19.98 -2.35
CA CYS A 105 -15.08 -20.28 -2.99
C CYS A 105 -15.25 -21.16 -4.23
N HIS A 106 -14.20 -21.32 -5.04
CA HIS A 106 -14.20 -22.05 -6.31
C HIS A 106 -15.33 -21.62 -7.26
N SER A 107 -15.68 -20.33 -7.21
CA SER A 107 -16.80 -19.74 -7.94
C SER A 107 -16.35 -18.50 -8.70
N PRO A 108 -15.53 -18.66 -9.76
CA PRO A 108 -15.17 -17.53 -10.62
C PRO A 108 -16.40 -16.87 -11.20
N VAL A 109 -16.45 -15.55 -11.15
CA VAL A 109 -17.41 -14.76 -11.92
C VAL A 109 -16.90 -14.71 -13.35
N GLU A 110 -17.71 -15.16 -14.29
CA GLU A 110 -17.38 -15.21 -15.71
C GLU A 110 -17.96 -14.03 -16.49
N GLU A 111 -19.12 -13.55 -16.06
CA GLU A 111 -19.83 -12.49 -16.76
C GLU A 111 -20.65 -11.63 -15.81
N VAL A 112 -20.69 -10.34 -16.08
CA VAL A 112 -21.54 -9.35 -15.42
C VAL A 112 -22.26 -8.52 -16.47
N ARG A 113 -23.59 -8.39 -16.34
CA ARG A 113 -24.42 -7.56 -17.22
C ARG A 113 -25.39 -6.71 -16.42
N LYS A 114 -25.59 -5.48 -16.87
CA LYS A 114 -26.61 -4.59 -16.31
C LYS A 114 -27.93 -4.76 -17.07
N GLY A 115 -29.00 -5.09 -16.36
CA GLY A 115 -30.33 -5.18 -16.91
C GLY A 115 -30.98 -3.80 -17.15
N ALA A 116 -32.01 -3.78 -17.98
CA ALA A 116 -32.80 -2.57 -18.23
C ALA A 116 -33.49 -2.02 -16.95
N ASP A 117 -33.73 -2.88 -15.97
CA ASP A 117 -34.28 -2.56 -14.65
C ASP A 117 -33.21 -1.97 -13.70
N GLY A 118 -31.97 -1.83 -14.17
CA GLY A 118 -30.84 -1.31 -13.41
C GLY A 118 -30.18 -2.30 -12.46
N ARG A 119 -30.67 -3.55 -12.39
CA ARG A 119 -30.04 -4.63 -11.61
C ARG A 119 -28.91 -5.30 -12.38
N TRP A 120 -28.07 -6.01 -11.64
CA TRP A 120 -26.90 -6.70 -12.16
C TRP A 120 -27.14 -8.20 -12.22
N THR A 121 -27.00 -8.79 -13.40
CA THR A 121 -26.92 -10.25 -13.56
C THR A 121 -25.45 -10.65 -13.45
N VAL A 122 -25.13 -11.48 -12.46
CA VAL A 122 -23.79 -12.03 -12.25
C VAL A 122 -23.81 -13.50 -12.55
N THR A 123 -22.99 -13.93 -13.50
CA THR A 123 -22.86 -15.35 -13.89
C THR A 123 -21.56 -15.90 -13.30
N THR A 124 -21.69 -16.95 -12.51
CA THR A 124 -20.59 -17.70 -11.91
C THR A 124 -20.51 -19.10 -12.49
N SER A 125 -19.34 -19.71 -12.41
CA SER A 125 -19.13 -21.12 -12.73
C SER A 125 -18.64 -21.85 -11.48
N GLN A 126 -19.28 -22.96 -11.14
CA GLN A 126 -18.84 -23.84 -10.06
C GLN A 126 -18.89 -25.29 -10.54
N ASN A 127 -17.77 -26.00 -10.49
CA ASN A 127 -17.65 -27.38 -10.99
C ASN A 127 -18.14 -27.54 -12.45
N GLY A 128 -17.91 -26.52 -13.29
CA GLY A 128 -18.37 -26.50 -14.69
C GLY A 128 -19.86 -26.14 -14.90
N ILE A 129 -20.59 -25.90 -13.81
CA ILE A 129 -22.00 -25.50 -13.89
C ILE A 129 -22.10 -23.97 -13.81
N ARG A 130 -22.66 -23.36 -14.86
CA ARG A 130 -22.90 -21.91 -14.88
C ARG A 130 -24.22 -21.59 -14.18
N GLN A 131 -24.20 -20.59 -13.33
CA GLN A 131 -25.39 -20.08 -12.63
C GLN A 131 -25.41 -18.56 -12.70
N SER A 132 -26.57 -18.00 -12.94
CA SER A 132 -26.77 -16.55 -12.98
C SER A 132 -27.69 -16.11 -11.84
N GLU A 133 -27.33 -15.02 -11.19
CA GLU A 133 -28.08 -14.48 -10.07
C GLU A 133 -28.20 -12.94 -10.21
N LEU A 134 -29.34 -12.38 -9.75
CA LEU A 134 -29.65 -10.97 -9.83
C LEU A 134 -29.27 -10.25 -8.52
N PHE A 135 -28.64 -9.07 -8.67
CA PHE A 135 -28.23 -8.22 -7.57
C PHE A 135 -28.63 -6.76 -7.80
N ASP A 136 -28.90 -6.05 -6.71
CA ASP A 136 -29.26 -4.62 -6.75
C ASP A 136 -28.02 -3.72 -6.89
N ALA A 137 -26.88 -4.17 -6.41
CA ALA A 137 -25.60 -3.45 -6.47
C ALA A 137 -24.40 -4.43 -6.54
N LEU A 138 -23.27 -3.92 -6.99
CA LEU A 138 -22.07 -4.70 -7.27
C LEU A 138 -20.82 -4.00 -6.75
N ALA A 139 -19.97 -4.75 -6.04
CA ALA A 139 -18.61 -4.35 -5.67
C ALA A 139 -17.58 -5.23 -6.36
N VAL A 140 -16.76 -4.66 -7.23
CA VAL A 140 -15.62 -5.32 -7.86
C VAL A 140 -14.41 -5.18 -6.97
N CYS A 141 -13.95 -6.31 -6.39
CA CYS A 141 -12.83 -6.39 -5.45
C CYS A 141 -11.74 -7.37 -5.92
N SER A 142 -11.62 -7.57 -7.23
CA SER A 142 -10.73 -8.56 -7.86
C SER A 142 -9.24 -8.20 -7.78
N GLY A 143 -8.91 -7.01 -7.28
CA GLY A 143 -7.55 -6.54 -7.04
C GLY A 143 -6.81 -6.05 -8.28
N PRO A 144 -5.71 -5.29 -8.10
CA PRO A 144 -4.97 -4.66 -9.19
C PRO A 144 -3.97 -5.57 -9.89
N PHE A 145 -3.64 -6.74 -9.33
CA PHE A 145 -2.60 -7.65 -9.85
C PHE A 145 -3.24 -8.78 -10.66
N GLN A 146 -3.83 -8.44 -11.82
CA GLN A 146 -4.62 -9.40 -12.61
C GLN A 146 -3.73 -10.21 -13.55
N THR A 147 -3.34 -9.65 -14.68
CA THR A 147 -2.58 -10.35 -15.73
C THR A 147 -1.10 -9.98 -15.68
N PRO A 148 -0.17 -10.94 -15.64
CA PRO A 148 1.27 -10.66 -15.69
C PRO A 148 1.66 -9.86 -16.94
N GLU A 149 2.53 -8.84 -16.76
CA GLU A 149 3.07 -8.06 -17.89
C GLU A 149 4.29 -8.74 -18.48
N MET A 150 4.10 -9.43 -19.62
CA MET A 150 5.15 -10.19 -20.31
C MET A 150 5.83 -9.42 -21.46
N THR A 151 5.18 -8.37 -21.97
CA THR A 151 5.57 -7.73 -23.26
C THR A 151 6.60 -6.61 -23.11
N SER A 152 7.15 -6.39 -21.91
CA SER A 152 8.05 -5.26 -21.65
C SER A 152 9.50 -5.47 -22.08
N VAL A 153 9.88 -6.69 -22.47
CA VAL A 153 11.23 -7.07 -22.91
C VAL A 153 11.18 -7.39 -24.41
N PRO A 154 11.97 -6.69 -25.24
CA PRO A 154 12.04 -6.97 -26.67
C PRO A 154 12.52 -8.39 -26.95
N ASP A 155 11.95 -9.04 -27.99
CA ASP A 155 12.33 -10.37 -28.47
C ASP A 155 12.35 -11.47 -27.40
N LEU A 156 11.53 -11.33 -26.34
CA LEU A 156 11.47 -12.32 -25.26
C LEU A 156 11.04 -13.71 -25.77
N ASP A 157 10.22 -13.75 -26.80
CA ASP A 157 9.78 -14.95 -27.50
C ASP A 157 10.90 -15.70 -28.23
N LYS A 158 12.04 -15.05 -28.49
CA LYS A 158 13.25 -15.64 -29.11
C LYS A 158 14.27 -16.13 -28.08
N PHE A 159 13.92 -16.09 -26.79
CA PHE A 159 14.82 -16.53 -25.74
C PHE A 159 14.76 -18.07 -25.56
N ASP A 160 15.90 -18.75 -25.78
CA ASP A 160 16.01 -20.22 -25.67
C ASP A 160 16.22 -20.73 -24.22
N GLY A 161 16.06 -19.88 -23.24
CA GLY A 161 16.16 -20.24 -21.82
C GLY A 161 14.81 -20.25 -21.11
N GLU A 162 14.87 -20.37 -19.81
CA GLU A 162 13.69 -20.37 -18.95
C GLU A 162 13.18 -18.94 -18.70
N VAL A 163 11.90 -18.67 -18.96
CA VAL A 163 11.25 -17.41 -18.63
C VAL A 163 10.25 -17.59 -17.48
N VAL A 164 10.43 -16.83 -16.41
CA VAL A 164 9.57 -16.86 -15.23
C VAL A 164 9.06 -15.47 -14.92
N HIS A 165 7.75 -15.28 -14.79
CA HIS A 165 7.23 -14.04 -14.23
C HIS A 165 7.20 -14.10 -12.68
N SER A 166 7.39 -12.98 -12.00
CA SER A 166 7.39 -12.90 -10.53
C SER A 166 6.09 -13.43 -9.89
N SER A 167 4.97 -13.45 -10.61
CA SER A 167 3.72 -14.06 -10.15
C SER A 167 3.83 -15.57 -9.92
N THR A 168 4.69 -16.26 -10.66
CA THR A 168 4.92 -17.70 -10.54
C THR A 168 6.24 -18.03 -9.81
N TYR A 169 7.00 -17.02 -9.42
CA TYR A 169 8.19 -17.19 -8.58
C TYR A 169 7.78 -17.66 -7.18
N ARG A 170 8.46 -18.68 -6.65
CA ARG A 170 8.20 -19.23 -5.31
C ARG A 170 9.43 -19.17 -4.40
N ASN A 171 10.58 -19.51 -4.95
CA ASN A 171 11.88 -19.44 -4.27
C ASN A 171 13.01 -19.50 -5.31
N ASN A 172 14.24 -19.37 -4.82
CA ASN A 172 15.43 -19.28 -5.67
C ASN A 172 16.03 -20.64 -6.08
N ARG A 173 15.55 -21.77 -5.55
CA ARG A 173 16.20 -23.10 -5.72
C ARG A 173 16.43 -23.50 -7.18
N ARG A 174 15.46 -23.20 -8.06
CA ARG A 174 15.51 -23.54 -9.49
C ARG A 174 16.58 -22.77 -10.27
N PHE A 175 17.14 -21.70 -9.69
CA PHE A 175 18.15 -20.83 -10.29
C PHE A 175 19.59 -21.14 -9.80
N ALA A 176 19.76 -22.14 -8.92
CA ALA A 176 21.07 -22.50 -8.41
C ALA A 176 22.04 -22.86 -9.55
N GLY A 177 23.21 -22.21 -9.55
CA GLY A 177 24.26 -22.42 -10.54
C GLY A 177 23.98 -21.88 -11.96
N LYS A 178 22.81 -21.26 -12.22
CA LYS A 178 22.45 -20.69 -13.50
C LYS A 178 22.94 -19.23 -13.64
N ARG A 179 23.09 -18.77 -14.89
CA ARG A 179 23.24 -17.37 -15.23
C ARG A 179 21.84 -16.77 -15.37
N VAL A 180 21.48 -15.82 -14.54
CA VAL A 180 20.10 -15.33 -14.45
C VAL A 180 20.03 -13.82 -14.64
N MET A 181 19.08 -13.36 -15.46
CA MET A 181 18.71 -11.95 -15.58
C MET A 181 17.38 -11.71 -14.84
N VAL A 182 17.37 -10.77 -13.91
CA VAL A 182 16.15 -10.26 -13.27
C VAL A 182 15.79 -8.93 -13.91
N VAL A 183 14.58 -8.79 -14.44
CA VAL A 183 14.14 -7.60 -15.17
C VAL A 183 13.14 -6.79 -14.35
N GLY A 184 13.50 -5.55 -14.08
CA GLY A 184 12.66 -4.58 -13.36
C GLY A 184 12.94 -4.52 -11.87
N LEU A 185 12.90 -3.29 -11.34
CA LEU A 185 13.07 -3.02 -9.92
C LEU A 185 11.87 -2.25 -9.39
N ALA A 186 11.01 -2.99 -8.76
CA ALA A 186 10.03 -2.55 -7.77
C ALA A 186 10.21 -3.47 -6.56
N GLU A 187 9.24 -3.53 -5.66
CA GLU A 187 9.35 -4.32 -4.43
C GLU A 187 9.70 -5.79 -4.69
N SER A 188 8.96 -6.46 -5.60
CA SER A 188 9.23 -7.85 -5.97
C SER A 188 10.59 -8.03 -6.63
N GLY A 189 11.00 -7.09 -7.50
CA GLY A 189 12.28 -7.16 -8.19
C GLY A 189 13.47 -7.10 -7.25
N ALA A 190 13.37 -6.30 -6.19
CA ALA A 190 14.40 -6.19 -5.17
C ALA A 190 14.58 -7.51 -4.39
N ASP A 191 13.48 -8.10 -3.92
CA ASP A 191 13.52 -9.36 -3.19
C ASP A 191 13.99 -10.52 -4.08
N VAL A 192 13.46 -10.64 -5.30
CA VAL A 192 13.84 -11.69 -6.26
C VAL A 192 15.31 -11.56 -6.67
N ALA A 193 15.79 -10.33 -6.95
CA ALA A 193 17.20 -10.12 -7.32
C ALA A 193 18.14 -10.52 -6.18
N ARG A 194 17.78 -10.20 -4.92
CA ARG A 194 18.51 -10.67 -3.74
C ARG A 194 18.55 -12.20 -3.68
N GLU A 195 17.40 -12.85 -3.69
CA GLU A 195 17.33 -14.29 -3.52
C GLU A 195 18.02 -15.07 -4.65
N VAL A 196 17.80 -14.64 -5.88
CA VAL A 196 18.40 -15.29 -7.05
C VAL A 196 19.92 -15.12 -7.04
N SER A 197 20.43 -13.92 -6.73
CA SER A 197 21.87 -13.68 -6.69
C SER A 197 22.60 -14.41 -5.56
N ASP A 198 21.89 -14.92 -4.55
CA ASP A 198 22.49 -15.77 -3.51
C ASP A 198 22.84 -17.19 -4.01
N VAL A 199 22.21 -17.68 -5.07
CA VAL A 199 22.34 -19.07 -5.55
C VAL A 199 22.78 -19.19 -7.01
N ALA A 200 22.59 -18.17 -7.82
CA ALA A 200 22.98 -18.15 -9.21
C ALA A 200 24.51 -18.11 -9.35
N SER A 201 25.05 -18.68 -10.44
CA SER A 201 26.47 -18.52 -10.79
C SER A 201 26.78 -17.07 -11.19
N GLU A 202 25.85 -16.42 -11.90
CA GLU A 202 25.87 -15.02 -12.25
C GLU A 202 24.45 -14.46 -12.19
N CYS A 203 24.29 -13.27 -11.63
CA CYS A 203 23.00 -12.58 -11.60
C CYS A 203 23.14 -11.15 -12.08
N THR A 204 22.29 -10.76 -13.04
CA THR A 204 22.20 -9.39 -13.57
C THR A 204 20.82 -8.82 -13.35
N LEU A 205 20.73 -7.68 -12.66
CA LEU A 205 19.51 -6.90 -12.54
C LEU A 205 19.45 -5.90 -13.71
N SER A 206 18.51 -6.10 -14.62
CA SER A 206 18.26 -5.19 -15.74
C SER A 206 17.17 -4.19 -15.40
N ILE A 207 17.52 -2.92 -15.39
CA ILE A 207 16.60 -1.80 -15.11
C ILE A 207 16.65 -0.78 -16.25
N ARG A 208 15.63 0.07 -16.35
CA ARG A 208 15.55 1.18 -17.31
C ARG A 208 15.66 2.53 -16.63
N SER A 209 15.43 2.56 -15.34
CA SER A 209 15.52 3.76 -14.51
C SER A 209 15.71 3.35 -13.05
N TYR A 210 16.39 4.18 -12.31
CA TYR A 210 16.57 4.00 -10.88
C TYR A 210 15.32 4.46 -10.13
N SER A 211 14.82 3.62 -9.23
CA SER A 211 13.85 4.03 -8.21
C SER A 211 14.61 4.63 -7.01
N PHE A 212 13.98 5.54 -6.29
CA PHE A 212 14.55 6.04 -5.05
C PHE A 212 14.36 4.99 -3.94
N LEU A 213 15.45 4.55 -3.34
CA LEU A 213 15.44 3.50 -2.32
C LEU A 213 15.22 4.10 -0.93
N ILE A 214 14.28 3.53 -0.21
CA ILE A 214 14.01 3.81 1.20
C ILE A 214 14.09 2.48 1.97
N PRO A 215 14.83 2.38 3.07
CA PRO A 215 14.75 1.22 3.94
C PRO A 215 13.34 1.04 4.51
N ARG A 216 12.92 -0.19 4.76
CA ARG A 216 11.68 -0.48 5.48
C ARG A 216 11.72 0.01 6.92
N ILE A 217 12.91 -0.04 7.52
CA ILE A 217 13.15 0.26 8.92
C ILE A 217 14.15 1.42 9.03
N HIS A 218 13.79 2.43 9.80
CA HIS A 218 14.64 3.56 10.11
C HIS A 218 15.35 3.33 11.46
N ASN A 219 16.67 3.53 11.50
CA ASN A 219 17.51 3.34 12.69
C ASN A 219 17.35 1.98 13.40
N GLY A 220 16.90 0.94 12.69
CA GLY A 220 16.69 -0.39 13.26
C GLY A 220 15.51 -0.51 14.22
N GLU A 221 14.67 0.50 14.33
CA GLU A 221 13.58 0.56 15.33
C GLU A 221 12.18 0.81 14.74
N TYR A 222 12.07 1.66 13.70
CA TYR A 222 10.77 2.14 13.23
C TYR A 222 10.54 1.84 11.76
N ALA A 223 9.31 1.50 11.42
CA ALA A 223 8.90 1.47 10.02
C ALA A 223 9.00 2.88 9.40
N THR A 224 9.62 2.99 8.23
CA THR A 224 9.78 4.29 7.53
C THR A 224 8.46 4.89 7.07
N ASP A 225 7.40 4.11 7.01
CA ASP A 225 6.03 4.57 6.72
C ASP A 225 5.22 4.91 7.98
N ALA A 226 5.80 4.72 9.17
CA ALA A 226 5.22 5.18 10.44
C ALA A 226 5.31 6.71 10.59
N THR A 227 5.02 7.43 9.51
CA THR A 227 5.06 8.88 9.47
C THR A 227 3.75 9.48 9.97
N ASN A 228 3.82 10.69 10.50
CA ASN A 228 2.66 11.54 10.68
C ASN A 228 3.04 13.02 10.49
N VAL A 229 2.80 13.89 11.44
CA VAL A 229 2.64 15.34 11.25
C VAL A 229 1.62 15.57 10.15
N ARG A 230 0.48 14.93 10.40
CA ARG A 230 -0.62 14.71 9.49
C ARG A 230 -0.14 14.39 8.09
N ALA A 231 0.52 13.20 8.01
CA ALA A 231 1.19 12.69 6.83
C ALA A 231 2.06 13.76 6.14
N LEU A 232 2.98 14.28 6.97
CA LEU A 232 3.97 15.25 6.53
C LEU A 232 3.33 16.49 5.87
N LEU A 233 2.27 17.01 6.54
CA LEU A 233 1.47 18.12 6.04
C LEU A 233 0.83 17.81 4.68
N TYR A 234 0.23 16.62 4.58
CA TYR A 234 -0.33 16.08 3.34
C TYR A 234 0.71 16.03 2.23
N ASP A 235 1.85 15.52 2.64
CA ASP A 235 3.06 15.62 1.85
C ASP A 235 3.21 17.06 1.33
N GLN A 236 4.01 17.85 1.99
CA GLN A 236 4.40 19.19 1.46
C GLN A 236 4.83 19.11 0.02
N PHE A 237 5.22 17.97 -0.33
CA PHE A 237 5.35 17.41 -1.60
C PHE A 237 4.23 17.76 -2.58
N VAL A 238 3.00 17.50 -2.26
CA VAL A 238 1.86 17.89 -3.06
C VAL A 238 1.79 19.40 -3.24
N ARG A 239 2.36 20.15 -2.33
CA ARG A 239 2.45 21.60 -2.45
C ARG A 239 3.62 22.11 -3.25
N SER A 240 4.77 21.48 -3.14
CA SER A 240 5.95 21.88 -3.91
C SER A 240 5.70 21.71 -5.40
N VAL A 241 4.77 20.81 -5.75
CA VAL A 241 4.36 20.61 -7.13
C VAL A 241 3.60 21.79 -7.67
N ARG A 242 3.09 22.66 -6.85
CA ARG A 242 2.68 24.02 -7.27
C ARG A 242 1.27 24.41 -6.89
N GLN A 243 1.24 25.40 -6.20
CA GLN A 243 0.27 26.45 -5.94
C GLN A 243 -0.88 26.66 -6.95
N ARG A 244 -0.96 25.89 -8.03
CA ARG A 244 -1.99 26.06 -9.05
C ARG A 244 -3.34 25.49 -8.65
N PHE A 245 -3.38 24.55 -7.67
CA PHE A 245 -4.63 23.93 -7.25
C PHE A 245 -4.76 24.00 -5.73
N PRO A 246 -5.88 24.52 -5.23
CA PRO A 246 -6.15 24.45 -3.81
C PRO A 246 -6.27 22.97 -3.40
N VAL A 247 -5.37 22.52 -2.54
CA VAL A 247 -5.51 21.22 -1.88
C VAL A 247 -6.81 21.28 -1.06
N PRO A 248 -7.73 20.31 -1.22
CA PRO A 248 -8.96 20.30 -0.44
C PRO A 248 -8.62 20.33 1.04
N ALA A 249 -9.10 21.36 1.70
CA ALA A 249 -8.85 21.55 3.11
C ALA A 249 -9.64 20.55 3.91
N ILE A 250 -8.99 19.90 4.83
CA ILE A 250 -9.61 18.85 5.63
C ILE A 250 -9.53 19.19 7.12
N ASN A 251 -8.38 19.62 7.59
CA ASN A 251 -8.20 20.20 8.92
C ASN A 251 -7.45 21.53 8.78
N GLY A 252 -8.17 22.59 8.49
CA GLY A 252 -7.63 23.88 8.14
C GLY A 252 -7.61 24.14 6.63
N ASP A 253 -8.21 25.24 6.22
CA ASP A 253 -8.47 25.54 4.80
C ASP A 253 -7.29 26.21 4.13
N THR A 254 -6.39 26.80 4.90
CA THR A 254 -5.25 27.56 4.41
C THR A 254 -3.91 27.02 4.93
N VAL A 255 -2.83 27.43 4.30
CA VAL A 255 -1.47 27.09 4.75
C VAL A 255 -1.19 27.59 6.17
N PRO A 256 -1.54 28.86 6.52
CA PRO A 256 -1.37 29.36 7.87
C PRO A 256 -2.15 28.55 8.91
N GLU A 257 -3.38 28.15 8.63
CA GLU A 257 -4.18 27.33 9.54
C GLU A 257 -3.55 25.96 9.80
N ARG A 258 -2.98 25.33 8.77
CA ARG A 258 -2.29 24.05 8.93
C ARG A 258 -1.01 24.18 9.75
N ILE A 259 -0.25 25.25 9.55
CA ILE A 259 0.91 25.55 10.39
C ILE A 259 0.46 25.85 11.83
N GLY A 260 -0.60 26.64 11.99
CA GLY A 260 -1.20 26.89 13.30
C GLY A 260 -1.65 25.62 14.01
N PHE A 261 -2.27 24.70 13.28
CA PHE A 261 -2.63 23.38 13.79
C PHE A 261 -1.44 22.54 14.21
N GLN A 262 -0.37 22.58 13.44
CA GLN A 262 0.87 21.88 13.78
C GLN A 262 1.47 22.43 15.07
N ILE A 263 1.57 23.75 15.20
CA ILE A 263 2.08 24.42 16.42
C ILE A 263 1.19 24.07 17.62
N LEU A 264 -0.15 24.11 17.44
CA LEU A 264 -1.10 23.76 18.51
C LEU A 264 -0.97 22.29 18.92
N ALA A 265 -0.86 21.38 17.96
CA ALA A 265 -0.69 19.96 18.21
C ALA A 265 0.65 19.69 18.94
N TRP A 266 1.69 20.42 18.59
CA TRP A 266 3.00 20.37 19.25
C TRP A 266 2.94 20.85 20.69
N THR A 267 2.29 21.99 20.93
CA THR A 267 2.09 22.51 22.27
C THR A 267 1.27 21.54 23.11
N ALA A 268 0.21 20.98 22.54
CA ALA A 268 -0.60 19.96 23.22
C ALA A 268 0.20 18.70 23.56
N HIS A 269 1.12 18.29 22.67
CA HIS A 269 2.03 17.17 22.95
C HIS A 269 2.95 17.45 24.13
N LEU A 270 3.66 18.58 24.13
CA LEU A 270 4.57 18.95 25.22
C LEU A 270 3.85 19.02 26.58
N VAL A 271 2.66 19.63 26.61
CA VAL A 271 1.84 19.72 27.83
C VAL A 271 1.40 18.33 28.28
N THR A 272 1.04 17.45 27.36
CA THR A 272 0.59 16.08 27.69
C THR A 272 1.73 15.22 28.21
N GLU A 273 2.89 15.26 27.57
CA GLU A 273 4.10 14.53 28.01
C GLU A 273 4.56 15.01 29.39
N ALA A 274 4.58 16.32 29.61
CA ALA A 274 4.92 16.90 30.91
C ALA A 274 3.92 16.46 32.00
N TYR A 275 2.61 16.43 31.68
CA TYR A 275 1.56 15.97 32.59
C TYR A 275 1.70 14.48 32.87
N ASP A 276 1.88 13.64 31.86
CA ASP A 276 2.03 12.19 32.01
C ASP A 276 3.29 11.83 32.80
N HIS A 277 4.39 12.57 32.59
CA HIS A 277 5.61 12.46 33.39
C HIS A 277 5.40 12.83 34.85
N LEU A 278 4.65 13.91 35.10
CA LEU A 278 4.33 14.36 36.46
C LEU A 278 3.43 13.35 37.19
N VAL A 279 2.36 12.87 36.51
CA VAL A 279 1.44 11.88 37.06
C VAL A 279 2.14 10.55 37.33
N SER A 280 3.02 10.09 36.43
CA SER A 280 3.78 8.84 36.64
C SER A 280 4.73 8.95 37.82
N ARG A 281 5.39 10.12 38.03
CA ARG A 281 6.23 10.38 39.21
C ARG A 281 5.45 10.46 40.50
N LEU A 282 4.26 11.06 40.47
CA LEU A 282 3.43 11.23 41.68
C LEU A 282 2.66 9.96 42.06
N SER A 283 2.30 9.15 41.09
CA SER A 283 1.47 7.95 41.32
C SER A 283 2.25 6.69 41.68
N GLY A 284 3.58 6.68 41.42
CA GLY A 284 4.41 5.47 41.62
C GLY A 284 3.92 4.25 40.81
N LYS A 285 2.95 4.45 39.94
CA LYS A 285 2.36 3.42 39.07
C LYS A 285 2.80 3.65 37.64
N ASP A 286 3.59 2.72 37.18
CA ASP A 286 3.69 2.51 35.73
C ASP A 286 2.27 2.27 35.19
N SER A 287 1.72 3.19 34.44
CA SER A 287 0.36 3.12 33.91
C SER A 287 0.19 2.05 32.81
N GLY A 288 0.99 1.01 32.90
CA GLY A 288 0.86 -0.22 32.12
C GLY A 288 -0.36 -1.04 32.56
N LYS A 289 -1.58 -0.53 32.37
CA LYS A 289 -2.70 -1.44 32.23
C LYS A 289 -2.39 -2.26 30.97
N SER A 290 -2.01 -3.52 31.19
CA SER A 290 -1.96 -4.52 30.13
C SER A 290 -3.32 -4.50 29.42
N LEU A 291 -3.32 -4.04 28.18
CA LEU A 291 -4.47 -4.24 27.31
C LEU A 291 -4.67 -5.75 27.15
N PRO A 292 -5.91 -6.24 27.07
CA PRO A 292 -6.14 -7.65 26.84
C PRO A 292 -5.35 -8.09 25.63
N GLU A 293 -4.54 -9.12 25.80
CA GLU A 293 -3.73 -9.72 24.74
C GLU A 293 -4.66 -10.11 23.58
N ARG A 294 -4.42 -9.53 22.41
CA ARG A 294 -4.99 -10.02 21.16
C ARG A 294 -4.06 -11.11 20.64
N ASN A 295 -4.32 -12.34 21.01
CA ASN A 295 -3.67 -13.50 20.37
C ASN A 295 -4.24 -13.69 18.97
N VAL A 296 -3.80 -12.88 18.01
CA VAL A 296 -4.22 -12.99 16.61
C VAL A 296 -3.26 -13.90 15.82
N MET A 297 -2.03 -14.12 16.30
CA MET A 297 -1.02 -14.84 15.53
C MET A 297 -0.09 -15.69 16.41
N ALA A 298 0.17 -16.91 15.95
CA ALA A 298 1.01 -17.88 16.64
C ALA A 298 2.53 -17.68 16.46
N GLU A 299 2.95 -16.90 15.45
CA GLU A 299 4.38 -16.70 15.15
C GLU A 299 4.94 -15.44 15.84
N PRO A 300 6.20 -15.49 16.32
CA PRO A 300 6.84 -14.33 16.92
C PRO A 300 6.99 -13.18 15.92
N ALA A 301 7.04 -11.95 16.42
CA ALA A 301 7.32 -10.77 15.61
C ALA A 301 8.69 -10.90 14.93
N LEU A 302 8.78 -10.45 13.66
CA LEU A 302 10.04 -10.43 12.94
C LEU A 302 11.05 -9.51 13.64
N PRO A 303 12.31 -9.93 13.79
CA PRO A 303 13.35 -9.07 14.32
C PRO A 303 13.54 -7.84 13.43
N LEU A 304 13.58 -6.66 14.01
CA LEU A 304 13.73 -5.38 13.30
C LEU A 304 15.06 -5.23 12.52
N LYS A 305 16.03 -6.10 12.77
CA LYS A 305 17.35 -6.11 12.12
C LYS A 305 17.36 -6.62 10.66
N LEU A 306 16.22 -7.08 10.12
CA LEU A 306 16.18 -7.88 8.90
C LEU A 306 15.96 -7.11 7.59
N ASP A 307 16.12 -5.80 7.55
CA ASP A 307 15.87 -5.05 6.30
C ASP A 307 16.83 -5.46 5.16
N ILE A 308 18.05 -5.85 5.50
CA ILE A 308 19.07 -6.31 4.54
C ILE A 308 19.62 -7.72 4.83
N GLY A 309 19.15 -8.40 5.86
CA GLY A 309 19.59 -9.74 6.23
C GLY A 309 20.99 -9.81 6.85
N CYS A 310 21.65 -8.70 7.08
CA CYS A 310 22.97 -8.58 7.71
C CYS A 310 23.10 -7.27 8.47
N GLU A 311 24.21 -7.08 9.20
CA GLU A 311 24.51 -5.81 9.83
C GLU A 311 24.83 -4.72 8.80
N TRP A 312 24.35 -3.50 9.05
CA TRP A 312 24.62 -2.35 8.22
C TRP A 312 26.11 -1.94 8.30
N THR A 313 26.73 -1.78 7.13
CA THR A 313 28.08 -1.24 6.99
C THR A 313 28.05 0.10 6.27
N GLN A 314 29.14 0.87 6.36
CA GLN A 314 29.27 2.11 5.60
C GLN A 314 29.17 1.88 4.08
N ALA A 315 29.70 0.77 3.58
CA ALA A 315 29.60 0.40 2.16
C ALA A 315 28.15 0.24 1.69
N HIS A 316 27.28 -0.33 2.52
CA HIS A 316 25.84 -0.43 2.20
C HIS A 316 25.17 0.95 2.12
N VAL A 317 25.50 1.84 3.07
CA VAL A 317 24.99 3.22 3.09
C VAL A 317 25.46 3.99 1.85
N ASP A 318 26.74 3.87 1.52
CA ASP A 318 27.32 4.53 0.35
C ASP A 318 26.70 4.00 -0.95
N ALA A 319 26.48 2.69 -1.08
CA ALA A 319 25.82 2.09 -2.23
C ALA A 319 24.37 2.59 -2.42
N ILE A 320 23.60 2.71 -1.32
CA ILE A 320 22.25 3.27 -1.39
C ILE A 320 22.30 4.76 -1.77
N ASN A 321 23.22 5.53 -1.21
CA ASN A 321 23.36 6.93 -1.54
C ASN A 321 23.75 7.13 -3.01
N ASP A 322 24.66 6.32 -3.54
CA ASP A 322 25.05 6.37 -4.95
C ASP A 322 23.93 5.93 -5.87
N TRP A 323 23.15 4.91 -5.48
CA TRP A 323 21.95 4.52 -6.17
C TRP A 323 20.93 5.67 -6.23
N ASN A 324 20.66 6.29 -5.09
CA ASN A 324 19.69 7.37 -4.98
C ASN A 324 20.10 8.64 -5.74
N LYS A 325 21.40 8.93 -5.86
CA LYS A 325 21.89 10.01 -6.73
C LYS A 325 21.53 9.77 -8.20
N ARG A 326 21.55 8.51 -8.67
CA ARG A 326 21.19 8.14 -10.05
C ARG A 326 19.67 8.18 -10.31
N SER A 327 18.86 8.15 -9.28
CA SER A 327 17.40 8.18 -9.42
C SER A 327 16.83 9.52 -9.93
N HIS A 328 17.67 10.49 -10.31
CA HIS A 328 17.35 11.79 -10.91
C HIS A 328 16.30 12.66 -10.16
N GLY A 329 15.88 12.25 -8.97
CA GLY A 329 14.75 12.85 -8.28
C GLY A 329 15.11 13.94 -7.30
N PHE A 330 16.32 13.93 -6.75
CA PHE A 330 16.64 14.76 -5.58
C PHE A 330 17.14 16.17 -5.91
N ALA A 331 17.74 16.38 -7.07
CA ALA A 331 18.47 17.62 -7.35
C ALA A 331 17.67 18.73 -8.04
N SER A 332 16.61 18.41 -8.79
CA SER A 332 15.96 19.41 -9.62
C SER A 332 14.44 19.54 -9.48
N ASN A 333 13.72 18.50 -9.09
CA ASN A 333 12.27 18.53 -8.92
C ASN A 333 11.78 17.32 -8.12
N TRP A 334 11.99 17.37 -6.83
CA TRP A 334 11.63 16.31 -5.88
C TRP A 334 10.19 15.79 -6.01
N SER A 335 9.34 16.65 -6.52
CA SER A 335 7.92 16.36 -6.66
C SER A 335 7.54 15.52 -7.87
N GLN A 336 8.42 15.34 -8.84
CA GLN A 336 7.90 15.03 -10.16
C GLN A 336 8.25 13.67 -10.74
N ARG A 337 9.21 12.91 -10.23
CA ARG A 337 9.72 11.72 -10.94
C ARG A 337 10.11 10.53 -10.08
N ILE A 338 9.82 10.55 -8.79
CA ILE A 338 10.36 9.54 -7.89
C ILE A 338 9.40 8.36 -7.79
N ILE A 339 9.83 7.23 -8.31
CA ILE A 339 9.29 5.93 -7.93
C ILE A 339 10.07 5.52 -6.68
N PHE A 340 9.39 5.40 -5.55
CA PHE A 340 10.00 4.84 -4.35
C PHE A 340 9.94 3.32 -4.38
N SER A 341 11.01 2.70 -3.91
CA SER A 341 11.02 1.31 -3.49
C SER A 341 11.42 1.25 -2.03
N LYS A 342 10.57 0.73 -1.18
CA LYS A 342 10.85 0.49 0.25
C LYS A 342 11.54 -0.85 0.45
N ASN A 343 12.50 -1.15 -0.40
CA ASN A 343 13.23 -2.40 -0.34
C ASN A 343 14.69 -2.17 -0.75
N VAL A 344 15.57 -2.34 0.21
CA VAL A 344 17.04 -2.23 0.04
C VAL A 344 17.73 -3.58 0.23
N SER A 345 16.97 -4.68 0.30
CA SER A 345 17.48 -6.02 0.65
C SER A 345 18.52 -6.57 -0.34
N PHE A 346 18.56 -6.08 -1.57
CA PHE A 346 19.48 -6.50 -2.63
C PHE A 346 20.83 -5.74 -2.61
N ILE A 347 20.93 -4.66 -1.87
CA ILE A 347 22.15 -3.82 -1.82
C ILE A 347 23.38 -4.58 -1.34
N PRO A 348 23.31 -5.42 -0.28
CA PRO A 348 24.46 -6.24 0.11
C PRO A 348 25.03 -7.09 -1.03
N ASN A 349 24.16 -7.62 -1.90
CA ASN A 349 24.59 -8.44 -3.03
C ASN A 349 25.25 -7.63 -4.16
N ILE A 350 24.92 -6.35 -4.29
CA ILE A 350 25.68 -5.43 -5.15
C ILE A 350 27.05 -5.15 -4.53
N VAL A 351 27.13 -4.84 -3.24
CA VAL A 351 28.36 -4.50 -2.54
C VAL A 351 29.38 -5.65 -2.57
N ASN A 352 28.90 -6.92 -2.44
CA ASN A 352 29.76 -8.11 -2.50
C ASN A 352 29.98 -8.65 -3.92
N GLY A 353 29.48 -7.97 -4.96
CA GLY A 353 29.69 -8.37 -6.34
C GLY A 353 28.86 -9.57 -6.84
N LYS A 354 27.93 -10.10 -6.03
CA LYS A 354 27.02 -11.19 -6.42
C LYS A 354 25.94 -10.76 -7.41
N LEU A 355 25.55 -9.46 -7.37
CA LEU A 355 24.53 -8.88 -8.22
C LEU A 355 25.10 -7.74 -9.05
N ARG A 356 25.12 -7.91 -10.36
CA ARG A 356 25.49 -6.86 -11.32
C ARG A 356 24.26 -6.06 -11.73
N VAL A 357 24.39 -4.79 -12.02
CA VAL A 357 23.30 -3.93 -12.49
C VAL A 357 23.57 -3.48 -13.91
N ASN A 358 22.61 -3.69 -14.81
CA ASN A 358 22.59 -3.08 -16.14
C ASN A 358 21.40 -2.11 -16.21
N ASP A 359 21.68 -0.83 -16.40
CA ASP A 359 20.71 0.27 -16.38
C ASP A 359 20.33 0.79 -17.78
N SER A 360 20.85 0.16 -18.83
CA SER A 360 20.55 0.55 -20.20
C SER A 360 19.25 -0.08 -20.75
N GLY A 361 18.82 -1.18 -20.16
CA GLY A 361 17.70 -1.98 -20.65
C GLY A 361 18.08 -2.88 -21.82
N VAL A 362 17.20 -3.85 -22.11
CA VAL A 362 17.38 -4.82 -23.20
C VAL A 362 17.09 -4.17 -24.54
N GLU A 363 17.96 -4.40 -25.51
CA GLU A 363 17.78 -4.01 -26.92
C GLU A 363 17.14 -5.15 -27.72
N ARG A 364 17.76 -6.35 -27.69
CA ARG A 364 17.27 -7.56 -28.39
C ARG A 364 17.75 -8.83 -27.72
N ILE A 365 17.11 -9.94 -28.05
CA ILE A 365 17.47 -11.29 -27.60
C ILE A 365 17.65 -12.20 -28.82
N VAL A 366 18.70 -13.01 -28.80
CA VAL A 366 18.97 -14.04 -29.81
C VAL A 366 19.43 -15.32 -29.12
N GLY A 367 18.59 -16.35 -29.11
CA GLY A 367 18.90 -17.57 -28.38
C GLY A 367 19.02 -17.29 -26.86
N LYS A 368 20.14 -17.65 -26.27
CA LYS A 368 20.43 -17.33 -24.85
C LYS A 368 21.14 -15.99 -24.67
N GLN A 369 21.56 -15.34 -25.76
CA GLN A 369 22.27 -14.08 -25.71
C GLN A 369 21.30 -12.89 -25.60
N VAL A 370 21.51 -12.06 -24.59
CA VAL A 370 20.82 -10.77 -24.42
C VAL A 370 21.78 -9.64 -24.75
N VAL A 371 21.38 -8.77 -25.67
CA VAL A 371 22.09 -7.55 -26.03
C VAL A 371 21.40 -6.36 -25.35
N PHE A 372 22.19 -5.56 -24.66
CA PHE A 372 21.72 -4.36 -23.97
C PHE A 372 21.93 -3.12 -24.83
N LYS A 373 21.15 -2.07 -24.61
CA LYS A 373 21.20 -0.81 -25.37
C LYS A 373 22.54 -0.07 -25.28
N ASN A 374 23.38 -0.38 -24.29
CA ASN A 374 24.74 0.15 -24.16
C ASN A 374 25.79 -0.65 -24.97
N GLY A 375 25.35 -1.60 -25.81
CA GLY A 375 26.21 -2.45 -26.63
C GLY A 375 26.82 -3.65 -25.90
N GLN A 376 26.65 -3.77 -24.59
CA GLN A 376 27.06 -4.96 -23.85
C GLN A 376 26.18 -6.15 -24.21
N SER A 377 26.72 -7.36 -24.12
CA SER A 377 25.94 -8.58 -24.25
C SER A 377 26.36 -9.61 -23.20
N ALA A 378 25.42 -10.45 -22.81
CA ALA A 378 25.67 -11.57 -21.91
C ALA A 378 24.72 -12.74 -22.23
N GLU A 379 25.15 -13.95 -21.91
CA GLU A 379 24.31 -15.14 -22.02
C GLU A 379 23.60 -15.42 -20.70
N PHE A 380 22.34 -15.83 -20.80
CA PHE A 380 21.55 -16.22 -19.64
C PHE A 380 20.87 -17.58 -19.86
N ASP A 381 20.72 -18.33 -18.77
CA ASP A 381 19.99 -19.59 -18.76
C ASP A 381 18.53 -19.38 -18.32
N ALA A 382 18.26 -18.28 -17.60
CA ALA A 382 16.91 -17.90 -17.19
C ALA A 382 16.72 -16.39 -17.12
N ILE A 383 15.48 -15.93 -17.39
CA ILE A 383 15.02 -14.55 -17.22
C ILE A 383 13.86 -14.53 -16.25
N VAL A 384 13.96 -13.74 -15.17
CA VAL A 384 12.88 -13.52 -14.22
C VAL A 384 12.28 -12.13 -14.42
N LEU A 385 11.02 -12.07 -14.81
CA LEU A 385 10.31 -10.82 -15.10
C LEU A 385 9.62 -10.28 -13.84
N CYS A 386 10.09 -9.18 -13.31
CA CYS A 386 9.46 -8.40 -12.25
C CYS A 386 8.82 -7.13 -12.83
N THR A 387 8.06 -7.30 -13.89
CA THR A 387 7.57 -6.25 -14.79
C THR A 387 6.18 -5.74 -14.44
N GLY A 388 5.54 -6.35 -13.42
CA GLY A 388 4.23 -5.95 -12.91
C GLY A 388 3.06 -6.62 -13.63
N PHE A 389 1.88 -5.97 -13.58
CA PHE A 389 0.62 -6.56 -14.00
C PHE A 389 -0.21 -5.54 -14.79
N LYS A 390 -1.00 -6.05 -15.72
CA LYS A 390 -2.07 -5.32 -16.41
C LYS A 390 -3.41 -5.54 -15.71
N LYS A 391 -4.28 -4.54 -15.81
CA LYS A 391 -5.68 -4.58 -15.36
C LYS A 391 -6.59 -4.45 -16.56
N ASP A 392 -7.71 -5.17 -16.53
CA ASP A 392 -8.79 -5.00 -17.48
C ASP A 392 -10.12 -5.03 -16.69
N PHE A 393 -10.78 -3.89 -16.62
CA PHE A 393 -12.06 -3.76 -15.94
C PHE A 393 -13.21 -4.32 -16.77
N SER A 394 -13.07 -4.38 -18.07
CA SER A 394 -14.08 -4.92 -18.99
C SER A 394 -14.04 -6.44 -19.12
N ALA A 395 -13.05 -7.12 -18.52
CA ALA A 395 -12.86 -8.56 -18.66
C ALA A 395 -14.09 -9.40 -18.23
N LEU A 396 -14.93 -8.89 -17.34
CA LEU A 396 -16.16 -9.54 -16.88
C LEU A 396 -17.42 -9.00 -17.57
N GLY A 397 -17.31 -8.00 -18.43
CA GLY A 397 -18.43 -7.43 -19.16
C GLY A 397 -18.23 -5.95 -19.50
N PRO A 398 -18.82 -5.48 -20.61
CA PRO A 398 -18.65 -4.11 -21.09
C PRO A 398 -19.21 -3.05 -20.13
N ASP A 399 -20.22 -3.39 -19.33
CA ASP A 399 -20.81 -2.48 -18.33
C ASP A 399 -19.85 -2.15 -17.18
N LEU A 400 -18.75 -2.90 -17.04
CA LEU A 400 -17.70 -2.65 -16.04
C LEU A 400 -16.52 -1.89 -16.63
N ALA A 401 -16.55 -1.48 -17.89
CA ALA A 401 -15.46 -0.78 -18.54
C ALA A 401 -15.18 0.57 -17.84
N VAL A 402 -13.92 0.81 -17.54
CA VAL A 402 -13.43 2.08 -17.01
C VAL A 402 -12.54 2.72 -18.06
N LYS A 403 -12.78 3.98 -18.38
CA LYS A 403 -12.03 4.72 -19.40
C LYS A 403 -10.52 4.59 -19.14
N ASP A 404 -9.78 4.18 -20.17
CA ASP A 404 -8.32 3.97 -20.15
C ASP A 404 -7.85 2.96 -19.07
N ASN A 405 -8.74 2.09 -18.58
CA ASN A 405 -8.49 1.22 -17.42
C ASN A 405 -7.91 1.99 -16.20
N ASN A 406 -8.31 3.26 -16.03
CA ASN A 406 -7.76 4.16 -15.05
C ASN A 406 -8.80 4.58 -14.02
N VAL A 407 -8.64 4.13 -12.77
CA VAL A 407 -9.56 4.43 -11.65
C VAL A 407 -9.66 5.92 -11.30
N ARG A 408 -8.78 6.79 -11.80
CA ARG A 408 -8.93 8.24 -11.68
C ARG A 408 -10.10 8.80 -12.47
N ASN A 409 -10.67 8.02 -13.38
CA ASN A 409 -11.92 8.35 -14.06
C ASN A 409 -13.17 7.99 -13.23
N LEU A 410 -12.96 7.48 -12.00
CA LEU A 410 -14.00 7.14 -11.03
C LEU A 410 -13.95 8.12 -9.86
N TYR A 411 -15.11 8.51 -9.32
CA TYR A 411 -15.16 9.32 -8.11
C TYR A 411 -14.57 8.57 -6.91
N LYS A 412 -13.68 9.22 -6.19
CA LYS A 412 -12.88 8.61 -5.13
C LYS A 412 -12.22 7.29 -5.57
N HIS A 413 -11.86 7.22 -6.86
CA HIS A 413 -11.24 6.05 -7.51
C HIS A 413 -12.02 4.74 -7.30
N ALA A 414 -13.32 4.83 -7.06
CA ALA A 414 -14.19 3.69 -6.78
C ALA A 414 -15.55 3.77 -7.49
N PHE A 415 -16.19 4.92 -7.57
CA PHE A 415 -17.58 5.02 -8.00
C PHE A 415 -17.69 5.47 -9.45
N HIS A 416 -18.34 4.62 -10.26
CA HIS A 416 -18.51 4.88 -11.68
C HIS A 416 -19.59 5.97 -11.88
N PRO A 417 -19.34 7.03 -12.67
CA PRO A 417 -20.30 8.12 -12.85
C PRO A 417 -21.63 7.66 -13.44
N ASP A 418 -21.60 6.73 -14.42
CA ASP A 418 -22.80 6.27 -15.13
C ASP A 418 -23.66 5.28 -14.34
N HIS A 419 -23.13 4.73 -13.24
CA HIS A 419 -23.81 3.71 -12.45
C HIS A 419 -24.18 4.16 -11.03
N GLY A 420 -23.81 5.39 -10.68
CA GLY A 420 -24.09 5.96 -9.36
C GLY A 420 -23.52 5.12 -8.22
N GLY A 421 -24.20 5.10 -7.09
CA GLY A 421 -23.79 4.33 -5.92
C GLY A 421 -24.08 2.83 -5.99
N ARG A 422 -24.39 2.27 -7.16
CA ARG A 422 -24.71 0.84 -7.31
C ARG A 422 -23.60 0.00 -7.91
N LEU A 423 -22.51 0.61 -8.33
CA LEU A 423 -21.29 -0.04 -8.78
C LEU A 423 -20.10 0.61 -8.13
N ALA A 424 -19.24 -0.20 -7.50
CA ALA A 424 -17.98 0.26 -6.94
C ALA A 424 -16.82 -0.66 -7.32
N PHE A 425 -15.66 -0.04 -7.61
CA PHE A 425 -14.38 -0.71 -7.80
C PHE A 425 -13.52 -0.45 -6.56
N ILE A 426 -13.34 -1.44 -5.69
CA ILE A 426 -12.75 -1.24 -4.37
C ILE A 426 -11.37 -1.88 -4.29
N GLY A 427 -10.36 -1.08 -3.87
CA GLY A 427 -9.01 -1.57 -3.67
C GLY A 427 -8.12 -1.61 -4.91
N PHE A 428 -8.44 -0.85 -5.94
CA PHE A 428 -7.60 -0.69 -7.14
C PHE A 428 -6.62 0.48 -7.07
N VAL A 429 -6.66 1.22 -5.99
CA VAL A 429 -5.80 2.37 -5.75
C VAL A 429 -4.44 1.90 -5.25
N ARG A 430 -3.37 2.52 -5.73
CA ARG A 430 -2.03 2.32 -5.21
C ARG A 430 -1.60 3.56 -4.41
N PRO A 431 -1.56 3.51 -3.07
CA PRO A 431 -0.99 4.60 -2.30
C PRO A 431 0.51 4.74 -2.60
N TYR A 432 0.98 5.97 -2.73
CA TYR A 432 2.39 6.28 -2.87
C TYR A 432 3.19 5.86 -1.62
N THR A 433 2.64 6.17 -0.45
CA THR A 433 3.05 5.66 0.85
C THR A 433 1.83 5.10 1.56
N GLY A 434 1.90 3.86 2.04
CA GLY A 434 0.83 3.23 2.79
C GLY A 434 0.19 2.02 2.10
N GLY A 435 -0.86 1.47 2.73
CA GLY A 435 -1.50 0.22 2.35
C GLY A 435 -2.80 0.38 1.57
N ILE A 436 -3.05 -0.52 0.63
CA ILE A 436 -4.34 -0.61 -0.07
C ILE A 436 -5.50 -0.95 0.90
N PRO A 437 -5.32 -1.81 1.93
CA PRO A 437 -6.44 -2.28 2.75
C PRO A 437 -7.25 -1.17 3.42
N ILE A 438 -6.59 -0.15 3.97
CA ILE A 438 -7.31 0.97 4.60
C ILE A 438 -8.03 1.85 3.57
N VAL A 439 -7.46 2.02 2.38
CA VAL A 439 -8.15 2.74 1.30
C VAL A 439 -9.40 1.97 0.88
N ALA A 440 -9.27 0.66 0.70
CA ALA A 440 -10.39 -0.23 0.37
C ALA A 440 -11.48 -0.19 1.46
N GLU A 441 -11.09 -0.18 2.74
CA GLU A 441 -12.04 -0.05 3.84
C GLU A 441 -12.84 1.26 3.77
N MET A 442 -12.17 2.39 3.53
CA MET A 442 -12.86 3.68 3.45
C MET A 442 -13.77 3.78 2.22
N GLN A 443 -13.34 3.23 1.08
CA GLN A 443 -14.20 3.08 -0.11
C GLN A 443 -15.40 2.17 0.16
N ALA A 444 -15.20 1.06 0.86
CA ALA A 444 -16.24 0.12 1.24
C ALA A 444 -17.28 0.72 2.20
N ARG A 445 -16.84 1.50 3.20
CA ARG A 445 -17.72 2.25 4.10
C ARG A 445 -18.59 3.23 3.33
N TYR A 446 -18.01 3.96 2.39
CA TYR A 446 -18.76 4.88 1.55
C TYR A 446 -19.78 4.13 0.70
N PHE A 447 -19.37 3.02 0.05
CA PHE A 447 -20.26 2.20 -0.76
C PHE A 447 -21.44 1.64 0.06
N ALA A 448 -21.18 1.13 1.25
CA ALA A 448 -22.23 0.61 2.13
C ALA A 448 -23.26 1.68 2.52
N LEU A 449 -22.81 2.90 2.81
CA LEU A 449 -23.69 4.06 3.10
C LEU A 449 -24.49 4.51 1.87
N LEU A 450 -23.93 4.42 0.66
CA LEU A 450 -24.66 4.69 -0.58
C LEU A 450 -25.76 3.65 -0.81
N CYS A 451 -25.44 2.36 -0.63
CA CYS A 451 -26.39 1.26 -0.77
C CYS A 451 -27.53 1.35 0.24
N SER A 452 -27.26 1.75 1.48
CA SER A 452 -28.30 1.93 2.52
C SER A 452 -29.12 3.21 2.37
N GLY A 453 -28.76 4.09 1.42
CA GLY A 453 -29.41 5.37 1.22
C GLY A 453 -29.10 6.42 2.31
N LYS A 454 -28.19 6.10 3.25
CA LYS A 454 -27.75 7.02 4.30
C LYS A 454 -26.83 8.11 3.77
N HIS A 455 -26.30 7.91 2.57
CA HIS A 455 -25.47 8.89 1.87
C HIS A 455 -25.80 8.93 0.38
N ARG A 456 -25.37 10.00 -0.30
CA ARG A 456 -25.55 10.17 -1.75
C ARG A 456 -24.26 10.67 -2.37
N LEU A 457 -24.04 10.30 -3.63
CA LEU A 457 -22.96 10.89 -4.40
C LEU A 457 -23.24 12.37 -4.69
N PRO A 458 -22.22 13.22 -4.80
CA PRO A 458 -22.39 14.61 -5.17
C PRO A 458 -23.10 14.78 -6.51
N ALA A 459 -23.90 15.85 -6.66
CA ALA A 459 -24.58 16.13 -7.93
C ALA A 459 -23.60 16.59 -9.04
N ASP A 460 -22.47 17.20 -8.65
CA ASP A 460 -21.40 17.67 -9.52
C ASP A 460 -20.28 16.61 -9.71
N LEU A 461 -20.67 15.34 -9.84
CA LEU A 461 -19.76 14.20 -9.80
C LEU A 461 -18.66 14.28 -10.88
N ASP A 462 -19.04 14.55 -12.12
CA ASP A 462 -18.09 14.63 -13.24
C ASP A 462 -17.09 15.78 -13.08
N GLU A 463 -17.56 16.94 -12.63
CA GLU A 463 -16.68 18.09 -12.37
C GLU A 463 -15.67 17.77 -11.27
N ARG A 464 -16.09 17.07 -10.21
CA ARG A 464 -15.20 16.64 -9.12
C ARG A 464 -14.17 15.62 -9.61
N ILE A 465 -14.60 14.63 -10.40
CA ILE A 465 -13.68 13.65 -10.99
C ILE A 465 -12.63 14.37 -11.84
N GLN A 466 -13.04 15.27 -12.74
CA GLN A 466 -12.11 15.98 -13.62
C GLN A 466 -11.16 16.89 -12.84
N ARG A 467 -11.64 17.55 -11.80
CA ARG A 467 -10.81 18.41 -10.95
C ARG A 467 -9.79 17.60 -10.14
N GLU A 468 -10.21 16.50 -9.50
CA GLU A 468 -9.32 15.61 -8.74
C GLU A 468 -8.30 14.97 -9.67
N LYS A 469 -8.74 14.43 -10.81
CA LYS A 469 -7.87 13.83 -11.81
C LYS A 469 -6.82 14.79 -12.35
N LYS A 470 -7.22 16.00 -12.72
CA LYS A 470 -6.30 17.02 -13.25
C LYS A 470 -5.18 17.32 -12.25
N TRP A 471 -5.52 17.45 -10.98
CA TRP A 471 -4.57 17.67 -9.92
C TRP A 471 -3.64 16.45 -9.73
N GLU A 472 -4.20 15.24 -9.68
CA GLU A 472 -3.43 14.02 -9.53
C GLU A 472 -2.52 13.74 -10.72
N ASP A 473 -2.99 13.98 -11.94
CA ASP A 473 -2.21 13.81 -13.15
C ASP A 473 -1.01 14.75 -13.19
N GLU A 474 -1.14 15.98 -12.70
CA GLU A 474 0.00 16.89 -12.57
C GLU A 474 1.03 16.39 -11.56
N VAL A 475 0.59 15.78 -10.46
CA VAL A 475 1.46 15.21 -9.43
C VAL A 475 2.09 13.91 -9.90
N VAL A 476 1.32 13.06 -10.59
CA VAL A 476 1.70 11.70 -10.95
C VAL A 476 2.10 11.57 -12.42
N SER A 477 1.97 12.62 -13.24
CA SER A 477 2.26 12.64 -14.69
C SER A 477 3.61 12.06 -15.08
N LEU A 478 4.37 11.67 -14.11
CA LEU A 478 5.77 11.31 -14.16
C LEU A 478 6.01 9.82 -13.97
N SER A 479 4.96 9.06 -13.63
CA SER A 479 4.97 7.61 -13.67
C SER A 479 3.78 7.08 -14.48
N PRO A 480 3.84 7.12 -15.82
CA PRO A 480 2.74 6.68 -16.67
C PRO A 480 2.39 5.20 -16.51
N ARG A 481 3.23 4.43 -15.82
CA ARG A 481 3.03 3.00 -15.55
C ARG A 481 2.05 2.71 -14.41
N HIS A 482 1.79 3.69 -13.56
CA HIS A 482 0.94 3.51 -12.38
C HIS A 482 -0.11 4.62 -12.29
N PRO A 483 -1.04 4.67 -13.26
CA PRO A 483 -2.06 5.70 -13.31
C PRO A 483 -3.03 5.65 -12.11
N GLU A 484 -3.04 4.54 -11.36
CA GLU A 484 -3.85 4.37 -10.15
C GLU A 484 -3.19 4.90 -8.87
N THR A 485 -2.01 5.49 -8.96
CA THR A 485 -1.28 5.98 -7.77
C THR A 485 -1.97 7.22 -7.20
N ILE A 486 -2.24 7.21 -5.90
CA ILE A 486 -2.64 8.40 -5.13
C ILE A 486 -1.39 9.01 -4.47
N PRO A 487 -1.19 10.31 -4.64
CA PRO A 487 0.04 10.96 -4.17
C PRO A 487 0.13 11.06 -2.64
N ALA A 488 -1.00 11.26 -1.95
CA ALA A 488 -1.04 11.44 -0.50
C ALA A 488 -2.17 10.62 0.12
N GLN A 489 -1.82 9.48 0.73
CA GLN A 489 -2.81 8.56 1.31
C GLN A 489 -3.69 9.23 2.36
N ALA A 490 -3.09 9.96 3.32
CA ALA A 490 -3.85 10.59 4.38
C ALA A 490 -4.84 11.64 3.85
N LEU A 491 -4.44 12.43 2.84
CA LEU A 491 -5.32 13.40 2.20
C LEU A 491 -6.50 12.71 1.51
N PHE A 492 -6.24 11.63 0.79
CA PHE A 492 -7.27 10.86 0.10
C PHE A 492 -8.27 10.23 1.09
N LEU A 493 -7.76 9.63 2.17
CA LEU A 493 -8.59 9.04 3.23
C LEU A 493 -9.42 10.10 3.95
N ASP A 494 -8.81 11.24 4.30
CA ASP A 494 -9.53 12.38 4.91
C ASP A 494 -10.60 12.94 3.97
N GLY A 495 -10.34 12.94 2.66
CA GLY A 495 -11.33 13.32 1.65
C GLY A 495 -12.57 12.42 1.69
N ILE A 496 -12.39 11.10 1.75
CA ILE A 496 -13.50 10.16 1.91
C ILE A 496 -14.14 10.32 3.29
N ALA A 497 -13.34 10.42 4.36
CA ALA A 497 -13.84 10.57 5.72
C ALA A 497 -14.70 11.82 5.92
N LYS A 498 -14.36 12.94 5.23
CA LYS A 498 -15.17 14.16 5.20
C LYS A 498 -16.50 13.91 4.50
N GLU A 499 -16.49 13.28 3.34
CA GLU A 499 -17.70 12.96 2.58
C GLU A 499 -18.68 12.12 3.41
N ILE A 500 -18.22 11.09 4.10
CA ILE A 500 -19.07 10.19 4.89
C ILE A 500 -19.28 10.64 6.34
N GLY A 501 -18.74 11.80 6.73
CA GLY A 501 -18.96 12.39 8.05
C GLY A 501 -18.21 11.71 9.21
N CYS A 502 -17.13 10.96 8.95
CA CYS A 502 -16.35 10.31 10.01
C CYS A 502 -14.99 10.98 10.29
N LEU A 503 -14.74 12.14 9.69
CA LEU A 503 -13.57 12.96 10.02
C LEU A 503 -13.88 13.86 11.24
N MET A 504 -13.03 13.81 12.25
CA MET A 504 -13.17 14.72 13.40
C MET A 504 -13.00 16.18 12.97
N SER A 505 -13.89 17.03 13.46
CA SER A 505 -13.77 18.47 13.22
C SER A 505 -12.61 19.06 14.04
N THR A 506 -12.09 20.18 13.54
CA THR A 506 -11.08 20.99 14.21
C THR A 506 -11.44 21.33 15.66
N SER A 507 -12.69 21.75 15.89
CA SER A 507 -13.16 22.10 17.23
C SER A 507 -13.19 20.90 18.19
N GLN A 508 -13.48 19.70 17.71
CA GLN A 508 -13.45 18.49 18.51
C GLN A 508 -12.00 18.09 18.90
N LEU A 509 -11.05 18.28 17.98
CA LEU A 509 -9.63 18.01 18.23
C LEU A 509 -9.04 19.01 19.23
N ILE A 510 -9.30 20.31 19.07
CA ILE A 510 -8.78 21.36 19.99
C ILE A 510 -9.27 21.14 21.43
N ARG A 511 -10.50 20.72 21.61
CA ARG A 511 -11.05 20.40 22.95
C ARG A 511 -10.45 19.16 23.60
N ARG A 512 -9.64 18.39 22.89
CA ARG A 512 -9.04 17.13 23.33
C ARG A 512 -7.52 17.13 23.03
N PRO A 513 -6.69 17.85 23.82
CA PRO A 513 -5.28 18.06 23.54
C PRO A 513 -4.49 16.77 23.30
N ARG A 514 -4.74 15.72 24.10
CA ARG A 514 -4.11 14.41 23.92
C ARG A 514 -4.44 13.81 22.56
N LEU A 515 -5.71 13.88 22.16
CA LEU A 515 -6.14 13.34 20.87
C LEU A 515 -5.59 14.17 19.72
N LEU A 516 -5.52 15.49 19.86
CA LEU A 516 -4.88 16.38 18.89
C LEU A 516 -3.41 16.00 18.68
N SER A 517 -2.67 15.82 19.77
CA SER A 517 -1.27 15.36 19.74
C SER A 517 -1.14 14.00 19.03
N ARG A 518 -1.95 13.02 19.41
CA ARG A 518 -1.96 11.68 18.78
C ARG A 518 -2.29 11.72 17.30
N HIS A 519 -3.26 12.53 16.93
CA HIS A 519 -3.71 12.65 15.53
C HIS A 519 -2.67 13.30 14.62
N TRP A 520 -1.84 14.21 15.13
CA TRP A 520 -0.90 14.99 14.34
C TRP A 520 0.55 14.52 14.43
N LEU A 521 1.01 14.13 15.60
CA LEU A 521 2.44 13.95 15.87
C LEU A 521 2.86 12.48 16.00
N TYR A 522 1.93 11.60 16.38
CA TYR A 522 2.23 10.18 16.51
C TYR A 522 2.05 9.48 15.16
N PRO A 523 2.62 8.28 14.98
CA PRO A 523 2.47 7.51 13.75
C PRO A 523 1.03 7.46 13.28
N PHE A 524 0.83 7.59 11.95
CA PHE A 524 -0.52 7.59 11.37
C PHE A 524 -1.29 6.34 11.81
N ASN A 525 -2.47 6.57 12.36
CA ASN A 525 -3.32 5.52 12.87
C ASN A 525 -4.73 5.65 12.32
N GLN A 526 -5.12 4.69 11.49
CA GLN A 526 -6.41 4.69 10.81
C GLN A 526 -7.61 4.53 11.74
N ALA A 527 -7.41 4.10 12.99
CA ALA A 527 -8.48 4.08 13.99
C ALA A 527 -9.10 5.48 14.22
N CYS A 528 -8.38 6.56 13.86
CA CYS A 528 -8.92 7.92 13.92
C CYS A 528 -10.22 8.09 13.14
N TYR A 529 -10.45 7.30 12.10
CA TYR A 529 -11.70 7.32 11.30
C TYR A 529 -12.87 6.55 11.96
N ARG A 530 -12.66 5.99 13.15
CA ARG A 530 -13.69 5.36 13.97
C ARG A 530 -14.08 6.18 15.20
N LEU A 531 -13.53 7.38 15.35
CA LEU A 531 -13.83 8.24 16.51
C LEU A 531 -15.20 8.90 16.44
N THR A 532 -15.72 9.14 15.25
CA THR A 532 -17.01 9.82 15.03
C THR A 532 -17.71 9.31 13.77
N GLY A 533 -18.99 9.67 13.60
CA GLY A 533 -19.76 9.43 12.39
C GLY A 533 -20.23 7.99 12.22
N PRO A 534 -20.63 7.61 11.00
CA PRO A 534 -21.08 6.27 10.69
C PRO A 534 -20.02 5.21 11.01
N HIS A 535 -20.46 4.05 11.53
CA HIS A 535 -19.59 2.93 11.93
C HIS A 535 -18.52 3.32 12.98
N SER A 536 -18.79 4.32 13.81
CA SER A 536 -17.87 4.72 14.89
C SER A 536 -17.81 3.67 16.00
N ASP A 537 -16.60 3.51 16.54
CA ASP A 537 -16.29 2.77 17.75
C ASP A 537 -15.27 3.59 18.54
N PRO A 538 -15.72 4.69 19.20
CA PRO A 538 -14.82 5.67 19.80
C PRO A 538 -13.96 5.09 20.92
N GLU A 539 -14.48 4.13 21.69
CA GLU A 539 -13.76 3.53 22.81
C GLU A 539 -12.55 2.72 22.30
N ASN A 540 -12.79 1.83 21.34
CA ASN A 540 -11.74 1.04 20.73
C ASN A 540 -10.76 1.92 19.95
N ALA A 541 -11.27 2.89 19.20
CA ALA A 541 -10.43 3.82 18.44
C ALA A 541 -9.50 4.65 19.33
N LEU A 542 -10.00 5.18 20.45
CA LEU A 542 -9.18 5.90 21.42
C LEU A 542 -8.12 4.99 22.02
N ARG A 543 -8.49 3.77 22.40
CA ARG A 543 -7.55 2.78 22.93
C ARG A 543 -6.43 2.52 21.94
N GLU A 544 -6.75 2.24 20.67
CA GLU A 544 -5.76 1.98 19.62
C GLU A 544 -4.85 3.19 19.35
N MET A 545 -5.38 4.40 19.38
CA MET A 545 -4.57 5.61 19.21
C MET A 545 -3.66 5.91 20.40
N MET A 546 -4.01 5.46 21.62
CA MET A 546 -3.21 5.71 22.82
C MET A 546 -2.15 4.64 23.10
N ILE A 547 -2.15 3.52 22.37
CA ILE A 547 -1.16 2.44 22.52
C ILE A 547 0.25 2.91 22.15
N ASP A 548 0.40 3.79 21.17
CA ASP A 548 1.72 4.29 20.77
C ASP A 548 2.31 5.22 21.83
N LYS A 549 3.32 4.73 22.54
CA LYS A 549 4.04 5.50 23.56
C LYS A 549 5.14 6.41 22.98
N ARG A 550 5.41 6.34 21.68
CA ARG A 550 6.56 7.02 21.08
C ARG A 550 6.11 8.10 20.11
N ALA A 551 6.43 9.34 20.45
CA ALA A 551 6.67 10.36 19.44
C ALA A 551 7.88 9.92 18.61
N PRO A 552 8.01 10.31 17.33
CA PRO A 552 9.27 10.17 16.62
C PRO A 552 10.36 10.73 17.51
N SER A 553 11.38 9.94 17.82
CA SER A 553 12.40 10.25 18.84
C SER A 553 13.27 11.47 18.51
N ASP A 554 13.15 12.03 17.30
CA ASP A 554 13.83 13.24 16.86
C ASP A 554 12.89 14.44 16.83
N LEU A 555 12.62 14.98 18.01
CA LEU A 555 11.95 16.26 18.18
C LEU A 555 12.62 17.37 17.36
N VAL A 556 13.93 17.33 17.23
CA VAL A 556 14.73 18.24 16.40
C VAL A 556 14.49 18.01 14.92
N GLY A 557 14.40 16.76 14.48
CA GLY A 557 14.02 16.41 13.12
C GLY A 557 12.62 16.90 12.78
N LEU A 558 11.68 16.81 13.72
CA LEU A 558 10.30 17.28 13.54
C LEU A 558 10.20 18.81 13.50
N LEU A 559 11.00 19.53 14.30
CA LEU A 559 11.10 20.99 14.28
C LEU A 559 11.77 21.51 13.02
N LEU A 560 12.79 20.82 12.56
CA LEU A 560 13.53 21.17 11.34
C LEU A 560 12.85 20.63 10.09
N PHE A 561 11.88 19.72 10.23
CA PHE A 561 11.22 19.08 9.11
C PHE A 561 10.61 20.08 8.10
N PRO A 562 9.92 21.15 8.50
CA PRO A 562 9.46 22.19 7.57
C PRO A 562 10.61 22.95 6.88
N LEU A 563 11.76 23.08 7.56
CA LEU A 563 12.96 23.69 7.01
C LEU A 563 13.77 22.71 6.15
N LEU A 564 13.74 21.43 6.49
CA LEU A 564 14.42 20.35 5.77
C LEU A 564 13.77 20.04 4.41
N PHE A 565 12.48 20.37 4.24
CA PHE A 565 11.78 20.23 2.96
C PHE A 565 11.80 21.47 2.07
N MET A 566 12.54 22.50 2.44
CA MET A 566 12.90 23.53 1.48
C MET A 566 13.95 22.97 0.51
N PRO A 567 13.69 22.97 -0.81
CA PRO A 567 14.49 22.21 -1.80
C PRO A 567 15.99 22.51 -1.84
N SER A 568 16.43 23.61 -1.25
CA SER A 568 17.81 24.09 -1.31
C SER A 568 18.72 23.67 -0.14
N PHE A 569 18.19 23.01 0.91
CA PHE A 569 18.96 22.79 2.13
C PHE A 569 19.18 21.34 2.54
N VAL A 570 18.62 20.37 1.85
CA VAL A 570 18.70 18.98 2.31
C VAL A 570 19.63 18.15 1.46
N HIS A 571 20.76 17.82 2.03
CA HIS A 571 21.64 16.79 1.50
C HIS A 571 21.01 15.40 1.83
N PRO A 572 20.87 14.47 0.87
CA PRO A 572 20.29 13.13 1.08
C PRO A 572 20.86 12.35 2.28
N LYS A 573 22.08 12.69 2.66
CA LYS A 573 22.83 12.10 3.76
C LYS A 573 22.14 12.19 5.13
N TYR A 574 21.26 13.18 5.32
CA TYR A 574 20.59 13.42 6.61
C TYR A 574 19.18 12.81 6.71
N ILE A 575 18.58 12.42 5.59
CA ILE A 575 17.22 11.89 5.59
C ILE A 575 17.19 10.39 5.88
N LEU A 576 18.24 9.66 5.52
CA LEU A 576 18.18 8.22 5.42
C LEU A 576 19.05 7.45 6.41
N PHE A 577 20.15 8.01 6.90
CA PHE A 577 21.08 7.22 7.72
C PHE A 577 21.88 8.09 8.70
N ASP A 578 21.67 7.90 9.99
CA ASP A 578 22.70 8.15 10.98
C ASP A 578 23.81 7.12 10.80
N SER A 579 25.04 7.59 10.60
CA SER A 579 26.20 6.71 10.56
C SER A 579 26.27 5.89 11.86
N PRO A 580 26.58 4.59 11.80
CA PRO A 580 26.77 3.77 13.00
C PRO A 580 27.79 4.33 14.01
N LYS A 581 28.66 5.26 13.56
CA LYS A 581 29.67 5.91 14.41
C LYS A 581 29.12 6.96 15.37
N SER A 582 27.92 7.49 15.16
CA SER A 582 27.35 8.51 16.05
C SER A 582 26.81 7.94 17.37
N ARG A 583 26.62 6.62 17.47
CA ARG A 583 26.14 5.95 18.69
C ARG A 583 27.23 5.49 19.67
N ALA A 584 28.49 5.46 19.24
CA ALA A 584 29.59 5.06 20.11
C ALA A 584 30.12 6.21 21.02
N SER A 585 29.58 7.42 20.89
CA SER A 585 29.99 8.63 21.64
C SER A 585 28.83 9.31 22.37
N ARG A 586 27.72 8.60 22.63
CA ARG A 586 26.67 9.08 23.55
C ARG A 586 26.36 8.07 24.63
#